data_7bcd6ed45277e5dbf284fc0ce5109e41
#
_entry.id   7bcd6ed45277e5dbf284fc0ce5109e41
#
_cell.length_a   1.000
_cell.length_b   1.000
_cell.length_c   1.000
_cell.angle_alpha   90.00
_cell.angle_beta   90.00
_cell.angle_gamma   90.00
#
_symmetry.space_group_name_H-M   'P 1'
#
loop_
_entity.id
_entity.type
_entity.pdbx_description
1 polymer ?
#
loop_
_entity_poly.entity_id
_entity_poly.type
_entity_poly.pdbx_seq_one_letter_code
_entity_poly.pdbx_strand_id
1 'polypeptide(L)'
;MNLLKIYSTAFVTIFFLSCSQPLDFEQLEEYTIMPSITSSFVFFSIDAANFNSIISGIPAVTEVNETSDFKLLENSFIKQNLVKLDFYFELKNEFNRAFLLDVNLLDAQSNTIHKVFEGFEISGDTLKISAEVLLIIEDFPEVVNFTKVQFIIGLKDTATILDASNLSKIECKSSLVMHL
;
A
#
# COMPACT_ATOMS: atom_id res chain seq x y z
N MET A 1 61.04 -40.14 19.60
CA MET A 1 59.98 -40.15 18.54
C MET A 1 58.54 -40.19 19.11
N ASN A 2 58.36 -40.44 20.39
CA ASN A 2 57.01 -40.57 21.00
C ASN A 2 56.41 -39.26 21.55
N LEU A 3 57.25 -38.33 22.04
CA LEU A 3 56.78 -37.06 22.60
C LEU A 3 56.08 -36.16 21.55
N LEU A 4 56.62 -36.09 20.35
CA LEU A 4 56.02 -35.26 19.24
C LEU A 4 54.62 -35.75 18.82
N LYS A 5 54.44 -37.08 18.86
CA LYS A 5 53.12 -37.68 18.56
C LYS A 5 52.10 -37.40 19.66
N ILE A 6 52.54 -37.39 20.93
CA ILE A 6 51.64 -37.06 22.05
C ILE A 6 51.18 -35.59 21.99
N TYR A 7 52.07 -34.65 21.71
CA TYR A 7 51.70 -33.24 21.54
C TYR A 7 50.78 -32.99 20.33
N SER A 8 51.05 -33.70 19.22
CA SER A 8 50.17 -33.60 18.03
C SER A 8 48.76 -34.14 18.30
N THR A 9 48.65 -35.27 19.02
CA THR A 9 47.34 -35.85 19.36
C THR A 9 46.59 -34.97 20.36
N ALA A 10 47.26 -34.43 21.38
CA ALA A 10 46.68 -33.54 22.37
C ALA A 10 46.18 -32.23 21.71
N PHE A 11 46.94 -31.68 20.77
CA PHE A 11 46.55 -30.47 20.02
C PHE A 11 45.29 -30.69 19.17
N VAL A 12 45.20 -31.83 18.47
CA VAL A 12 44.02 -32.19 17.69
C VAL A 12 42.79 -32.38 18.56
N THR A 13 42.95 -33.00 19.75
CA THR A 13 41.83 -33.25 20.67
C THR A 13 41.25 -31.96 21.24
N ILE A 14 42.09 -30.92 21.46
CA ILE A 14 41.61 -29.59 21.93
C ILE A 14 40.75 -28.90 20.87
N PHE A 15 41.04 -29.06 19.57
CA PHE A 15 40.25 -28.50 18.52
C PHE A 15 38.81 -29.08 18.42
N PHE A 16 38.66 -30.38 18.77
CA PHE A 16 37.33 -31.02 18.77
C PHE A 16 36.49 -30.68 20.01
N LEU A 17 37.08 -30.17 21.08
CA LEU A 17 36.35 -29.77 22.29
C LEU A 17 35.91 -28.30 22.27
N SER A 18 36.35 -27.50 21.28
CA SER A 18 36.11 -26.04 21.22
C SER A 18 34.78 -25.65 20.63
N CYS A 19 33.91 -26.55 20.20
CA CYS A 19 32.72 -26.19 19.44
C CYS A 19 31.44 -26.91 19.91
N SER A 20 31.17 -26.90 21.21
CA SER A 20 29.85 -27.33 21.71
C SER A 20 29.32 -26.36 22.76
N GLN A 21 29.13 -25.10 22.38
CA GLN A 21 28.09 -24.32 23.06
C GLN A 21 26.75 -24.88 22.57
N PRO A 22 25.89 -25.35 23.48
CA PRO A 22 24.52 -25.69 23.06
C PRO A 22 23.92 -24.47 22.38
N LEU A 23 23.37 -24.64 21.18
CA LEU A 23 22.56 -23.61 20.57
C LEU A 23 21.42 -23.30 21.53
N ASP A 24 21.38 -22.08 22.00
CA ASP A 24 20.31 -21.59 22.84
C ASP A 24 19.08 -21.34 21.96
N PHE A 25 18.23 -22.36 21.87
CA PHE A 25 16.97 -22.28 21.09
C PHE A 25 15.92 -21.43 21.79
N GLU A 26 16.12 -21.04 23.08
CA GLU A 26 15.21 -20.13 23.78
C GLU A 26 15.22 -18.73 23.13
N GLN A 27 16.30 -18.32 22.46
CA GLN A 27 16.36 -17.08 21.70
C GLN A 27 15.45 -17.10 20.44
N LEU A 28 15.01 -18.25 19.98
CA LEU A 28 14.09 -18.37 18.84
C LEU A 28 12.63 -18.14 19.23
N GLU A 29 12.28 -18.29 20.51
CA GLU A 29 10.90 -18.07 20.98
C GLU A 29 10.51 -16.57 20.96
N GLU A 30 11.48 -15.65 20.99
CA GLU A 30 11.24 -14.20 20.86
C GLU A 30 11.22 -13.70 19.40
N TYR A 31 11.58 -14.55 18.45
CA TYR A 31 11.64 -14.16 17.03
C TYR A 31 10.30 -14.43 16.35
N THR A 32 9.43 -13.45 16.40
CA THR A 32 8.22 -13.45 15.54
C THR A 32 8.62 -13.00 14.14
N ILE A 33 8.70 -13.95 13.21
CA ILE A 33 8.86 -13.63 11.78
C ILE A 33 7.49 -13.15 11.28
N MET A 34 7.38 -11.88 10.97
CA MET A 34 6.20 -11.32 10.30
C MET A 34 6.54 -11.14 8.82
N PRO A 35 6.20 -12.12 7.96
CA PRO A 35 6.43 -11.96 6.54
C PRO A 35 5.58 -10.82 6.00
N SER A 36 6.14 -10.01 5.09
CA SER A 36 5.41 -8.94 4.44
C SER A 36 5.40 -9.15 2.93
N ILE A 37 4.28 -8.81 2.31
CA ILE A 37 4.09 -8.85 0.86
C ILE A 37 3.82 -7.43 0.39
N THR A 38 4.65 -6.92 -0.51
CA THR A 38 4.45 -5.61 -1.12
C THR A 38 3.89 -5.77 -2.53
N SER A 39 2.85 -5.02 -2.82
CA SER A 39 2.23 -4.97 -4.15
C SER A 39 2.04 -3.53 -4.60
N SER A 40 2.20 -3.26 -5.89
CA SER A 40 1.65 -2.06 -6.50
C SER A 40 0.13 -2.13 -6.34
N PHE A 41 -0.45 -1.03 -5.89
CA PHE A 41 -1.87 -1.00 -5.58
C PHE A 41 -2.65 -0.40 -6.74
N VAL A 42 -2.45 0.88 -7.04
CA VAL A 42 -3.06 1.56 -8.18
C VAL A 42 -2.11 2.61 -8.75
N PHE A 43 -2.21 2.80 -10.06
CA PHE A 43 -1.64 3.94 -10.76
C PHE A 43 -2.69 4.52 -11.70
N PHE A 44 -2.93 5.83 -11.63
CA PHE A 44 -3.77 6.52 -12.58
C PHE A 44 -3.22 7.92 -12.91
N SER A 45 -3.65 8.44 -14.05
CA SER A 45 -3.38 9.81 -14.48
C SER A 45 -4.67 10.37 -15.07
N ILE A 46 -5.12 11.49 -14.53
CA ILE A 46 -6.37 12.17 -14.89
C ILE A 46 -6.03 13.54 -15.42
N ASP A 47 -6.52 13.89 -16.60
CA ASP A 47 -6.35 15.19 -17.23
C ASP A 47 -7.65 16.02 -17.20
N ALA A 48 -7.61 17.24 -17.73
CA ALA A 48 -8.75 18.15 -17.75
C ALA A 48 -9.94 17.60 -18.57
N ALA A 49 -9.68 16.77 -19.59
CA ALA A 49 -10.72 16.21 -20.43
C ALA A 49 -11.62 15.23 -19.67
N ASN A 50 -11.09 14.54 -18.65
CA ASN A 50 -11.85 13.64 -17.79
C ASN A 50 -12.96 14.37 -17.01
N PHE A 51 -12.76 15.67 -16.69
CA PHE A 51 -13.73 16.51 -15.98
C PHE A 51 -14.68 17.28 -16.92
N ASN A 52 -14.44 17.26 -18.23
CA ASN A 52 -15.14 18.08 -19.21
C ASN A 52 -16.09 17.29 -20.13
N SER A 53 -16.64 16.17 -19.69
CA SER A 53 -17.65 15.44 -20.48
C SER A 53 -18.93 16.28 -20.67
N ILE A 54 -18.94 17.13 -21.69
CA ILE A 54 -20.14 17.85 -22.12
C ILE A 54 -21.01 16.84 -22.88
N ILE A 55 -21.97 16.24 -22.23
CA ILE A 55 -23.09 15.57 -22.89
C ILE A 55 -24.24 16.55 -22.92
N SER A 56 -24.45 17.21 -24.08
CA SER A 56 -25.66 17.94 -24.42
C SER A 56 -26.16 18.93 -23.37
N GLY A 57 -25.38 19.94 -22.99
CA GLY A 57 -25.84 21.05 -22.15
C GLY A 57 -25.99 20.76 -20.66
N ILE A 58 -25.51 19.60 -20.18
CA ILE A 58 -25.45 19.26 -18.76
C ILE A 58 -24.11 19.74 -18.19
N PRO A 59 -24.09 20.27 -16.94
CA PRO A 59 -22.87 20.77 -16.31
C PRO A 59 -21.77 19.75 -16.30
N ALA A 60 -20.51 20.21 -16.39
CA ALA A 60 -19.29 19.42 -16.36
C ALA A 60 -19.31 18.34 -15.29
N VAL A 61 -18.76 17.18 -15.63
CA VAL A 61 -18.44 16.15 -14.64
C VAL A 61 -17.45 16.76 -13.64
N THR A 62 -17.87 16.88 -12.38
CA THR A 62 -17.06 17.47 -11.31
C THR A 62 -16.24 16.42 -10.56
N GLU A 63 -16.49 15.14 -10.83
CA GLU A 63 -15.84 14.00 -10.20
C GLU A 63 -15.48 12.95 -11.23
N VAL A 64 -14.31 12.33 -11.05
CA VAL A 64 -13.84 11.16 -11.79
C VAL A 64 -13.79 9.99 -10.83
N ASN A 65 -14.36 8.86 -11.25
CA ASN A 65 -14.47 7.66 -10.44
C ASN A 65 -13.78 6.50 -11.17
N GLU A 66 -12.75 5.94 -10.56
CA GLU A 66 -12.00 4.80 -11.07
C GLU A 66 -12.03 3.65 -10.05
N THR A 67 -12.30 2.45 -10.53
CA THR A 67 -12.34 1.25 -9.68
C THR A 67 -11.41 0.18 -10.26
N SER A 68 -10.58 -0.38 -9.40
CA SER A 68 -9.64 -1.46 -9.74
C SER A 68 -9.89 -2.70 -8.91
N ASP A 69 -9.77 -3.88 -9.52
CA ASP A 69 -9.85 -5.15 -8.80
C ASP A 69 -8.57 -5.41 -8.00
N PHE A 70 -8.73 -5.98 -6.81
CA PHE A 70 -7.65 -6.40 -5.93
C PHE A 70 -7.83 -7.85 -5.50
N LYS A 71 -7.06 -8.77 -6.09
CA LYS A 71 -7.26 -10.23 -5.95
C LYS A 71 -6.37 -10.90 -4.91
N LEU A 72 -5.40 -10.21 -4.32
CA LEU A 72 -4.45 -10.84 -3.39
C LEU A 72 -5.12 -11.41 -2.14
N LEU A 73 -6.19 -10.78 -1.66
CA LEU A 73 -6.97 -11.28 -0.51
C LEU A 73 -7.94 -12.43 -0.85
N GLU A 74 -8.03 -12.85 -2.12
CA GLU A 74 -8.71 -14.11 -2.48
C GLU A 74 -7.87 -15.32 -2.04
N ASN A 75 -6.56 -15.15 -1.83
CA ASN A 75 -5.69 -16.17 -1.28
C ASN A 75 -6.02 -16.41 0.20
N SER A 76 -6.49 -17.62 0.52
CA SER A 76 -6.91 -17.96 1.88
C SER A 76 -5.79 -17.87 2.92
N PHE A 77 -4.54 -18.18 2.55
CA PHE A 77 -3.39 -18.05 3.46
C PHE A 77 -3.15 -16.59 3.83
N ILE A 78 -3.11 -15.68 2.84
CA ILE A 78 -2.93 -14.24 3.08
C ILE A 78 -4.08 -13.74 3.96
N LYS A 79 -5.32 -14.04 3.56
CA LYS A 79 -6.51 -13.56 4.27
C LYS A 79 -6.58 -14.00 5.73
N GLN A 80 -6.17 -15.25 6.04
CA GLN A 80 -6.23 -15.81 7.39
C GLN A 80 -5.09 -15.32 8.29
N ASN A 81 -3.96 -14.92 7.72
CA ASN A 81 -2.77 -14.52 8.47
C ASN A 81 -2.51 -13.01 8.42
N LEU A 82 -3.36 -12.24 7.75
CA LEU A 82 -3.20 -10.80 7.62
C LEU A 82 -3.36 -10.11 8.98
N VAL A 83 -2.33 -9.38 9.41
CA VAL A 83 -2.31 -8.63 10.67
C VAL A 83 -2.55 -7.15 10.44
N LYS A 84 -1.92 -6.59 9.38
CA LYS A 84 -2.07 -5.16 9.06
C LYS A 84 -1.80 -4.87 7.58
N LEU A 85 -2.31 -3.74 7.14
CA LEU A 85 -2.15 -3.16 5.81
C LEU A 85 -1.52 -1.78 5.92
N ASP A 86 -0.41 -1.55 5.22
CA ASP A 86 0.20 -0.23 5.08
C ASP A 86 -0.04 0.27 3.65
N PHE A 87 -0.84 1.31 3.50
CA PHE A 87 -1.11 1.97 2.22
C PHE A 87 -0.20 3.18 2.06
N TYR A 88 0.51 3.25 0.94
CA TYR A 88 1.37 4.36 0.57
C TYR A 88 0.83 5.01 -0.69
N PHE A 89 0.65 6.32 -0.65
CA PHE A 89 0.18 7.12 -1.78
C PHE A 89 1.20 8.21 -2.10
N GLU A 90 1.48 8.37 -3.38
CA GLU A 90 2.21 9.50 -3.92
C GLU A 90 1.32 10.20 -4.92
N LEU A 91 1.01 11.46 -4.66
CA LEU A 91 0.09 12.28 -5.43
C LEU A 91 0.82 13.48 -6.03
N LYS A 92 0.48 13.81 -7.27
CA LYS A 92 0.96 14.99 -7.98
C LYS A 92 -0.24 15.71 -8.58
N ASN A 93 -0.29 17.03 -8.44
CA ASN A 93 -1.31 17.89 -9.02
C ASN A 93 -0.65 19.03 -9.79
N GLU A 94 -0.73 19.01 -11.11
CA GLU A 94 -0.17 20.06 -11.98
C GLU A 94 -1.15 21.20 -12.23
N PHE A 95 -2.42 21.06 -11.80
CA PHE A 95 -3.37 22.13 -11.90
C PHE A 95 -3.13 23.17 -10.79
N ASN A 96 -3.43 24.42 -11.07
CA ASN A 96 -3.41 25.52 -10.08
C ASN A 96 -4.66 25.51 -9.16
N ARG A 97 -5.31 24.35 -8.99
CA ARG A 97 -6.56 24.17 -8.24
C ARG A 97 -6.46 22.96 -7.33
N ALA A 98 -7.18 23.02 -6.22
CA ALA A 98 -7.27 21.89 -5.29
C ALA A 98 -8.35 20.89 -5.74
N PHE A 99 -8.07 19.61 -5.46
CA PHE A 99 -8.97 18.48 -5.63
C PHE A 99 -9.17 17.76 -4.31
N LEU A 100 -10.27 17.04 -4.20
CA LEU A 100 -10.57 16.14 -3.10
C LEU A 100 -10.44 14.69 -3.58
N LEU A 101 -9.79 13.87 -2.81
CA LEU A 101 -9.62 12.46 -3.07
C LEU A 101 -10.34 11.64 -2.00
N ASP A 102 -11.24 10.75 -2.44
CA ASP A 102 -11.74 9.65 -1.63
C ASP A 102 -11.15 8.33 -2.12
N VAL A 103 -10.79 7.46 -1.18
CA VAL A 103 -10.32 6.11 -1.47
C VAL A 103 -11.14 5.13 -0.64
N ASN A 104 -11.91 4.30 -1.32
CA ASN A 104 -12.81 3.33 -0.70
C ASN A 104 -12.35 1.90 -0.98
N LEU A 105 -12.35 1.05 0.02
CA LEU A 105 -12.23 -0.40 -0.11
C LEU A 105 -13.62 -0.98 -0.27
N LEU A 106 -13.84 -1.75 -1.34
CA LEU A 106 -15.15 -2.30 -1.68
C LEU A 106 -15.12 -3.83 -1.64
N ASP A 107 -16.25 -4.42 -1.30
CA ASP A 107 -16.48 -5.87 -1.42
C ASP A 107 -16.74 -6.30 -2.89
N ALA A 108 -16.98 -7.60 -3.09
CA ALA A 108 -17.27 -8.16 -4.41
C ALA A 108 -18.55 -7.59 -5.04
N GLN A 109 -19.51 -7.13 -4.23
CA GLN A 109 -20.77 -6.52 -4.63
C GLN A 109 -20.67 -5.01 -4.84
N SER A 110 -19.44 -4.44 -4.68
CA SER A 110 -19.15 -3.00 -4.77
C SER A 110 -19.76 -2.16 -3.64
N ASN A 111 -20.04 -2.76 -2.48
CA ASN A 111 -20.37 -2.00 -1.28
C ASN A 111 -19.08 -1.52 -0.61
N THR A 112 -19.07 -0.27 -0.15
CA THR A 112 -17.95 0.26 0.64
C THR A 112 -17.90 -0.43 1.99
N ILE A 113 -16.78 -1.06 2.31
CA ILE A 113 -16.51 -1.70 3.60
C ILE A 113 -15.59 -0.84 4.46
N HIS A 114 -14.70 -0.05 3.86
CA HIS A 114 -13.83 0.87 4.60
C HIS A 114 -13.45 2.07 3.73
N LYS A 115 -13.28 3.24 4.35
CA LYS A 115 -12.78 4.46 3.68
C LYS A 115 -11.34 4.70 4.14
N VAL A 116 -10.40 4.60 3.20
CA VAL A 116 -8.98 4.89 3.45
C VAL A 116 -8.75 6.39 3.51
N PHE A 117 -9.38 7.14 2.57
CA PHE A 117 -9.45 8.59 2.58
C PHE A 117 -10.89 9.06 2.38
N GLU A 118 -11.25 10.14 3.06
CA GLU A 118 -12.50 10.87 2.86
C GLU A 118 -12.19 12.37 2.78
N GLY A 119 -12.34 12.93 1.57
CA GLY A 119 -12.07 14.34 1.32
C GLY A 119 -10.61 14.76 1.51
N PHE A 120 -9.65 13.88 1.22
CA PHE A 120 -8.23 14.23 1.28
C PHE A 120 -7.89 15.30 0.25
N GLU A 121 -7.43 16.46 0.71
CA GLU A 121 -7.15 17.60 -0.17
C GLU A 121 -5.80 17.46 -0.87
N ILE A 122 -5.83 17.54 -2.21
CA ILE A 122 -4.64 17.65 -3.07
C ILE A 122 -4.57 19.11 -3.53
N SER A 123 -3.72 19.91 -2.89
CA SER A 123 -3.55 21.33 -3.20
C SER A 123 -3.06 21.55 -4.64
N GLY A 124 -3.40 22.73 -5.22
CA GLY A 124 -2.94 23.11 -6.56
C GLY A 124 -1.43 23.24 -6.65
N ASP A 125 -0.86 23.07 -7.86
CA ASP A 125 0.57 23.20 -8.16
C ASP A 125 1.47 22.33 -7.25
N THR A 126 0.95 21.18 -6.83
CA THR A 126 1.67 20.26 -5.95
C THR A 126 2.49 19.27 -6.77
N LEU A 127 3.81 19.37 -6.70
CA LEU A 127 4.71 18.44 -7.40
C LEU A 127 4.70 17.04 -6.77
N LYS A 128 4.54 16.96 -5.44
CA LYS A 128 4.50 15.69 -4.72
C LYS A 128 3.89 15.86 -3.33
N ILE A 129 2.87 15.06 -3.05
CA ILE A 129 2.38 14.78 -1.69
C ILE A 129 2.53 13.28 -1.45
N SER A 130 3.03 12.90 -0.28
CA SER A 130 3.02 11.51 0.18
C SER A 130 2.08 11.37 1.35
N ALA A 131 1.25 10.35 1.34
CA ALA A 131 0.35 10.00 2.42
C ALA A 131 0.47 8.51 2.73
N GLU A 132 0.36 8.17 4.01
CA GLU A 132 0.45 6.81 4.52
C GLU A 132 -0.74 6.54 5.42
N VAL A 133 -1.38 5.38 5.25
CA VAL A 133 -2.50 4.93 6.08
C VAL A 133 -2.25 3.51 6.52
N LEU A 134 -2.23 3.31 7.83
CA LEU A 134 -2.10 2.01 8.47
C LEU A 134 -3.47 1.51 8.93
N LEU A 135 -3.85 0.30 8.51
CA LEU A 135 -5.03 -0.40 9.01
C LEU A 135 -4.60 -1.68 9.75
N ILE A 136 -4.95 -1.76 11.02
CA ILE A 136 -4.76 -2.94 11.85
C ILE A 136 -6.01 -3.80 11.72
N ILE A 137 -5.86 -5.08 11.36
CA ILE A 137 -7.00 -5.97 11.07
C ILE A 137 -7.83 -6.26 12.31
N GLU A 138 -7.24 -6.25 13.49
CA GLU A 138 -7.96 -6.40 14.76
C GLU A 138 -8.99 -5.28 14.95
N ASP A 139 -8.65 -4.05 14.53
CA ASP A 139 -9.55 -2.88 14.66
C ASP A 139 -10.60 -2.83 13.54
N PHE A 140 -10.27 -3.37 12.34
CA PHE A 140 -11.09 -3.33 11.13
C PHE A 140 -11.17 -4.70 10.46
N PRO A 141 -11.78 -5.72 11.10
CA PRO A 141 -11.75 -7.11 10.62
C PRO A 141 -12.47 -7.30 9.27
N GLU A 142 -13.41 -6.43 8.92
CA GLU A 142 -14.11 -6.48 7.62
C GLU A 142 -13.20 -6.22 6.44
N VAL A 143 -12.09 -5.50 6.66
CA VAL A 143 -11.14 -5.09 5.60
C VAL A 143 -10.52 -6.29 4.90
N VAL A 144 -10.40 -7.46 5.55
CA VAL A 144 -9.90 -8.68 4.87
C VAL A 144 -10.79 -9.16 3.72
N ASN A 145 -11.98 -8.59 3.56
CA ASN A 145 -12.95 -8.97 2.52
C ASN A 145 -12.96 -8.02 1.31
N PHE A 146 -12.13 -6.97 1.30
CA PHE A 146 -12.12 -6.11 0.13
C PHE A 146 -11.53 -6.82 -1.09
N THR A 147 -12.16 -6.61 -2.22
CA THR A 147 -11.76 -7.16 -3.51
C THR A 147 -11.58 -6.10 -4.58
N LYS A 148 -11.98 -4.87 -4.26
CA LYS A 148 -11.87 -3.72 -5.17
C LYS A 148 -11.46 -2.48 -4.40
N VAL A 149 -10.82 -1.56 -5.12
CA VAL A 149 -10.48 -0.23 -4.62
C VAL A 149 -11.08 0.80 -5.56
N GLN A 150 -11.76 1.76 -4.99
CA GLN A 150 -12.36 2.87 -5.72
C GLN A 150 -11.66 4.17 -5.35
N PHE A 151 -11.30 4.93 -6.37
CA PHE A 151 -10.78 6.29 -6.26
C PHE A 151 -11.80 7.25 -6.82
N ILE A 152 -12.17 8.26 -6.05
CA ILE A 152 -13.05 9.35 -6.48
C ILE A 152 -12.27 10.64 -6.35
N ILE A 153 -12.06 11.35 -7.45
CA ILE A 153 -11.37 12.64 -7.48
C ILE A 153 -12.37 13.70 -7.93
N GLY A 154 -12.64 14.61 -7.02
CA GLY A 154 -13.55 15.72 -7.24
C GLY A 154 -12.85 17.08 -7.22
N LEU A 155 -13.40 18.05 -7.95
CA LEU A 155 -13.01 19.44 -7.82
C LEU A 155 -13.43 19.97 -6.45
N LYS A 156 -12.51 20.55 -5.69
CA LYS A 156 -12.84 21.22 -4.41
C LYS A 156 -13.70 22.47 -4.64
N ASP A 157 -13.44 23.20 -5.71
CA ASP A 157 -14.21 24.37 -6.13
C ASP A 157 -14.79 24.13 -7.52
N THR A 158 -16.11 24.06 -7.60
CA THR A 158 -16.88 23.80 -8.83
C THR A 158 -17.36 25.08 -9.54
N ALA A 159 -17.01 26.28 -9.03
CA ALA A 159 -17.46 27.55 -9.59
C ALA A 159 -16.89 27.81 -11.00
N THR A 160 -15.78 27.18 -11.36
CA THR A 160 -15.13 27.35 -12.66
C THR A 160 -14.85 25.98 -13.28
N ILE A 161 -15.21 25.82 -14.55
CA ILE A 161 -14.94 24.61 -15.34
C ILE A 161 -13.44 24.56 -15.67
N LEU A 162 -12.86 23.35 -15.68
CA LEU A 162 -11.52 23.14 -16.21
C LEU A 162 -11.51 23.34 -17.72
N ASP A 163 -10.49 24.04 -18.23
CA ASP A 163 -10.29 24.15 -19.68
C ASP A 163 -9.77 22.81 -20.22
N ALA A 164 -10.52 22.18 -21.13
CA ALA A 164 -10.16 20.90 -21.75
C ALA A 164 -8.85 20.95 -22.54
N SER A 165 -8.40 22.15 -22.93
CA SER A 165 -7.10 22.34 -23.59
C SER A 165 -5.92 22.36 -22.60
N ASN A 166 -6.17 22.39 -21.30
CA ASN A 166 -5.14 22.36 -20.26
C ASN A 166 -4.48 20.98 -20.22
N LEU A 167 -3.18 20.94 -20.43
CA LEU A 167 -2.38 19.71 -20.43
C LEU A 167 -1.96 19.24 -19.04
N SER A 168 -2.32 19.99 -17.99
CA SER A 168 -2.07 19.59 -16.60
C SER A 168 -2.83 18.32 -16.24
N LYS A 169 -2.27 17.56 -15.30
CA LYS A 169 -2.83 16.29 -14.86
C LYS A 169 -2.68 16.09 -13.35
N ILE A 170 -3.50 15.22 -12.82
CA ILE A 170 -3.33 14.63 -11.50
C ILE A 170 -2.80 13.22 -11.71
N GLU A 171 -1.72 12.87 -11.02
CA GLU A 171 -1.17 11.52 -11.00
C GLU A 171 -1.23 10.96 -9.58
N CYS A 172 -1.61 9.70 -9.47
CA CYS A 172 -1.54 8.92 -8.24
C CYS A 172 -0.75 7.64 -8.48
N LYS A 173 0.22 7.40 -7.62
CA LYS A 173 0.91 6.11 -7.51
C LYS A 173 0.66 5.60 -6.10
N SER A 174 0.32 4.33 -5.98
CA SER A 174 0.11 3.73 -4.68
C SER A 174 0.69 2.33 -4.59
N SER A 175 1.09 1.96 -3.38
CA SER A 175 1.53 0.62 -3.03
C SER A 175 0.88 0.19 -1.72
N LEU A 176 0.77 -1.11 -1.55
CA LEU A 176 0.23 -1.76 -0.37
C LEU A 176 1.24 -2.76 0.16
N VAL A 177 1.55 -2.66 1.45
CA VAL A 177 2.30 -3.68 2.19
C VAL A 177 1.34 -4.43 3.11
N MET A 178 1.28 -5.74 2.93
CA MET A 178 0.49 -6.67 3.75
C MET A 178 1.44 -7.37 4.71
N HIS A 179 1.17 -7.30 6.01
CA HIS A 179 1.93 -8.01 7.06
C HIS A 179 1.11 -9.21 7.55
N LEU A 180 1.76 -10.38 7.55
CA LEU A 180 1.14 -11.67 7.86
C LEU A 180 1.65 -12.21 9.18
#